data_e1ad343f082f0fc3b3fc9890ce8bd9d4
#
_entry.id   e1ad343f082f0fc3b3fc9890ce8bd9d4
#
_cell.length_a   1.000
_cell.length_b   1.000
_cell.length_c   1.000
_cell.angle_alpha   90.00
_cell.angle_beta   90.00
_cell.angle_gamma   90.00
#
_symmetry.space_group_name_H-M   'P 1'
#
loop_
_entity.id
_entity.type
_entity.pdbx_description
1 polymer ?
#
loop_
_entity_poly.entity_id
_entity_poly.type
_entity_poly.pdbx_seq_one_letter_code
_entity_poly.pdbx_strand_id
1 'polypeptide(L)'
;MREVWATNCFTGGGMGTDIRRVACVGAGLIGQDWATLFSSKGFEVVLQDLSETILEKSMKSVRSNLLFLEASHLLGRGGAEAALKKIRMNRFIGEAVCHADYVQESVPDDYDVKKTVYKEMDAMAPDHAILASSSSGLLMTEIQKVTKKPGRCVLAHPVLPVYLIPLVEIAGGEQTSQETLFAVRDFMKKLGKTPVVLKREVSGYIVNRLQAALLREAIDLVDKDVVSAEDVDKAFCMGIGLRDPMIGPFLRIHLAGEGVERFVENFSQSYRHRWKTMETWTSIPPLAAEKMVRSVREMEVVRKKTLEEIKNWRDQMLVKLLKIIRQG
;
A
#
# COMPACT_ATOMS: atom_id res chain seq x y z
N MET A 1 -8.85 -23.12 -1.10
CA MET A 1 -7.88 -22.00 -1.04
C MET A 1 -8.07 -21.03 0.13
N ARG A 2 -9.25 -20.96 0.80
CA ARG A 2 -9.41 -20.21 2.06
C ARG A 2 -8.51 -20.68 3.20
N GLU A 3 -8.12 -21.95 3.22
CA GLU A 3 -7.31 -22.55 4.30
C GLU A 3 -5.80 -22.38 4.12
N VAL A 4 -5.31 -22.13 2.92
CA VAL A 4 -3.85 -21.97 2.67
C VAL A 4 -3.27 -20.68 3.25
N TRP A 5 -4.12 -19.65 3.46
CA TRP A 5 -3.70 -18.35 4.02
C TRP A 5 -4.24 -18.06 5.42
N ALA A 6 -4.95 -19.04 6.03
CA ALA A 6 -5.67 -18.87 7.29
C ALA A 6 -5.05 -19.70 8.42
N THR A 7 -3.76 -19.60 8.71
CA THR A 7 -3.26 -20.15 9.98
C THR A 7 -2.01 -19.44 10.48
N ASN A 8 -2.21 -18.61 11.49
CA ASN A 8 -1.67 -18.86 12.82
C ASN A 8 -2.54 -18.08 13.82
N CYS A 9 -3.49 -18.78 14.39
CA CYS A 9 -4.24 -18.31 15.55
C CYS A 9 -3.30 -18.26 16.76
N PHE A 10 -2.74 -17.09 17.04
CA PHE A 10 -2.38 -16.75 18.41
C PHE A 10 -3.66 -16.24 19.07
N THR A 11 -4.27 -17.08 19.90
CA THR A 11 -5.33 -16.73 20.82
C THR A 11 -4.72 -15.87 21.96
N GLY A 12 -4.65 -14.57 21.72
CA GLY A 12 -4.39 -13.58 22.74
C GLY A 12 -5.59 -12.65 22.79
N GLY A 13 -6.42 -12.77 23.84
CA GLY A 13 -7.47 -11.80 24.13
C GLY A 13 -6.85 -10.46 24.49
N GLY A 14 -6.57 -9.62 23.49
CA GLY A 14 -6.22 -8.23 23.66
C GLY A 14 -7.49 -7.39 23.59
N MET A 15 -7.61 -6.40 24.46
CA MET A 15 -8.65 -5.37 24.40
C MET A 15 -8.66 -4.76 22.99
N GLY A 16 -9.61 -5.19 22.14
CA GLY A 16 -9.84 -4.60 20.83
C GLY A 16 -10.27 -3.15 21.07
N THR A 17 -9.44 -2.21 20.70
CA THR A 17 -9.83 -0.81 20.64
C THR A 17 -11.03 -0.72 19.71
N ASP A 18 -12.18 -0.24 20.22
CA ASP A 18 -13.39 -0.02 19.42
C ASP A 18 -13.18 1.26 18.59
N ILE A 19 -12.38 1.14 17.52
CA ILE A 19 -12.08 2.25 16.61
C ILE A 19 -13.37 2.62 15.91
N ARG A 20 -13.79 3.87 16.04
CA ARG A 20 -14.99 4.46 15.41
C ARG A 20 -14.68 5.73 14.66
N ARG A 21 -13.72 6.53 15.12
CA ARG A 21 -13.35 7.82 14.57
C ARG A 21 -11.92 7.78 14.07
N VAL A 22 -11.76 8.13 12.83
CA VAL A 22 -10.47 8.08 12.14
C VAL A 22 -10.10 9.48 11.66
N ALA A 23 -8.85 9.88 11.86
CA ALA A 23 -8.29 11.06 11.23
C ALA A 23 -7.32 10.63 10.12
N CYS A 24 -7.47 11.20 8.92
CA CYS A 24 -6.51 11.09 7.82
C CYS A 24 -5.74 12.41 7.74
N VAL A 25 -4.48 12.40 8.15
CA VAL A 25 -3.60 13.57 8.17
C VAL A 25 -2.75 13.60 6.91
N GLY A 26 -2.93 14.65 6.08
CA GLY A 26 -2.45 14.73 4.70
C GLY A 26 -3.50 14.22 3.71
N ALA A 27 -4.07 15.14 2.91
CA ALA A 27 -5.14 14.85 1.96
C ALA A 27 -4.61 14.61 0.53
N GLY A 28 -3.36 14.20 0.37
CA GLY A 28 -2.81 13.77 -0.92
C GLY A 28 -3.45 12.49 -1.45
N LEU A 29 -2.87 11.91 -2.50
CA LEU A 29 -3.38 10.71 -3.16
C LEU A 29 -3.64 9.54 -2.18
N ILE A 30 -2.73 9.31 -1.24
CA ILE A 30 -2.85 8.22 -0.26
C ILE A 30 -3.91 8.54 0.79
N GLY A 31 -3.91 9.78 1.32
CA GLY A 31 -4.87 10.17 2.35
C GLY A 31 -6.32 10.21 1.87
N GLN A 32 -6.57 10.69 0.65
CA GLN A 32 -7.91 10.64 0.04
C GLN A 32 -8.39 9.20 -0.20
N ASP A 33 -7.50 8.29 -0.55
CA ASP A 33 -7.82 6.87 -0.75
C ASP A 33 -8.14 6.18 0.59
N TRP A 34 -7.41 6.51 1.67
CA TRP A 34 -7.73 6.06 3.02
C TRP A 34 -9.09 6.61 3.48
N ALA A 35 -9.36 7.90 3.26
CA ALA A 35 -10.66 8.50 3.58
C ALA A 35 -11.80 7.81 2.82
N THR A 36 -11.58 7.47 1.54
CA THR A 36 -12.51 6.66 0.75
C THR A 36 -12.76 5.31 1.40
N LEU A 37 -11.70 4.59 1.78
CA LEU A 37 -11.83 3.28 2.39
C LEU A 37 -12.56 3.34 3.75
N PHE A 38 -12.10 4.19 4.67
CA PHE A 38 -12.69 4.26 6.02
C PHE A 38 -14.16 4.66 5.96
N SER A 39 -14.50 5.69 5.20
CA SER A 39 -15.90 6.14 5.06
C SER A 39 -16.78 5.09 4.41
N SER A 40 -16.28 4.35 3.40
CA SER A 40 -17.00 3.25 2.76
C SER A 40 -17.31 2.10 3.73
N LYS A 41 -16.55 1.98 4.82
CA LYS A 41 -16.76 1.01 5.90
C LYS A 41 -17.57 1.57 7.07
N GLY A 42 -18.10 2.81 6.94
CA GLY A 42 -18.99 3.45 7.89
C GLY A 42 -18.31 4.18 9.04
N PHE A 43 -16.98 4.32 9.04
CA PHE A 43 -16.25 5.09 10.04
C PHE A 43 -16.49 6.59 9.88
N GLU A 44 -16.48 7.33 10.99
CA GLU A 44 -16.40 8.79 10.98
C GLU A 44 -14.97 9.20 10.65
N VAL A 45 -14.80 10.04 9.62
CA VAL A 45 -13.50 10.41 9.08
C VAL A 45 -13.31 11.92 9.14
N VAL A 46 -12.18 12.36 9.69
CA VAL A 46 -11.71 13.73 9.51
C VAL A 46 -10.55 13.70 8.53
N LEU A 47 -10.75 14.32 7.36
CA LEU A 47 -9.70 14.49 6.35
C LEU A 47 -9.02 15.83 6.58
N GLN A 48 -7.73 15.81 6.88
CA GLN A 48 -6.95 16.99 7.23
C GLN A 48 -5.88 17.30 6.18
N ASP A 49 -5.76 18.57 5.83
CA ASP A 49 -4.62 19.15 5.11
C ASP A 49 -4.52 20.64 5.41
N LEU A 50 -3.33 21.21 5.36
CA LEU A 50 -3.11 22.65 5.57
C LEU A 50 -3.76 23.51 4.49
N SER A 51 -3.90 22.97 3.27
CA SER A 51 -4.45 23.65 2.09
C SER A 51 -5.93 23.30 1.87
N GLU A 52 -6.78 24.31 1.93
CA GLU A 52 -8.20 24.18 1.60
C GLU A 52 -8.40 23.70 0.16
N THR A 53 -7.61 24.20 -0.79
CA THR A 53 -7.66 23.79 -2.20
C THR A 53 -7.34 22.30 -2.36
N ILE A 54 -6.39 21.76 -1.58
CA ILE A 54 -6.08 20.33 -1.59
C ILE A 54 -7.26 19.56 -1.02
N LEU A 55 -7.84 19.99 0.09
CA LEU A 55 -9.02 19.35 0.70
C LEU A 55 -10.20 19.26 -0.27
N GLU A 56 -10.54 20.36 -0.94
CA GLU A 56 -11.62 20.39 -1.93
C GLU A 56 -11.35 19.46 -3.11
N LYS A 57 -10.12 19.47 -3.65
CA LYS A 57 -9.71 18.55 -4.72
C LYS A 57 -9.81 17.10 -4.27
N SER A 58 -9.36 16.80 -3.07
CA SER A 58 -9.39 15.46 -2.50
C SER A 58 -10.82 14.97 -2.27
N MET A 59 -11.71 15.83 -1.81
CA MET A 59 -13.14 15.48 -1.68
C MET A 59 -13.80 15.17 -3.01
N LYS A 60 -13.42 15.85 -4.10
CA LYS A 60 -13.90 15.49 -5.47
C LYS A 60 -13.39 14.09 -5.85
N SER A 61 -12.14 13.77 -5.57
CA SER A 61 -11.57 12.44 -5.81
C SER A 61 -12.23 11.36 -4.96
N VAL A 62 -12.43 11.62 -3.66
CA VAL A 62 -13.14 10.71 -2.75
C VAL A 62 -14.56 10.42 -3.25
N ARG A 63 -15.30 11.46 -3.68
CA ARG A 63 -16.63 11.28 -4.29
C ARG A 63 -16.57 10.39 -5.53
N SER A 64 -15.62 10.62 -6.42
CA SER A 64 -15.44 9.81 -7.63
C SER A 64 -15.12 8.36 -7.28
N ASN A 65 -14.23 8.12 -6.33
CA ASN A 65 -13.86 6.77 -5.88
C ASN A 65 -15.05 6.04 -5.25
N LEU A 66 -15.85 6.71 -4.41
CA LEU A 66 -17.04 6.12 -3.78
C LEU A 66 -18.12 5.78 -4.82
N LEU A 67 -18.36 6.64 -5.80
CA LEU A 67 -19.27 6.37 -6.91
C LEU A 67 -18.79 5.20 -7.76
N PHE A 68 -17.47 5.10 -8.01
CA PHE A 68 -16.89 3.96 -8.70
C PHE A 68 -17.09 2.65 -7.92
N LEU A 69 -16.90 2.65 -6.58
CA LEU A 69 -17.15 1.49 -5.74
C LEU A 69 -18.63 1.07 -5.77
N GLU A 70 -19.55 2.02 -5.76
CA GLU A 70 -21.00 1.75 -5.88
C GLU A 70 -21.35 1.17 -7.26
N ALA A 71 -20.89 1.79 -8.35
CA ALA A 71 -21.10 1.31 -9.71
C ALA A 71 -20.47 -0.09 -9.94
N SER A 72 -19.40 -0.42 -9.22
CA SER A 72 -18.73 -1.72 -9.26
C SER A 72 -19.37 -2.78 -8.35
N HIS A 73 -20.47 -2.45 -7.67
CA HIS A 73 -21.13 -3.30 -6.67
C HIS A 73 -20.26 -3.71 -5.47
N LEU A 74 -19.29 -2.88 -5.12
CA LEU A 74 -18.46 -3.00 -3.91
C LEU A 74 -19.04 -2.21 -2.73
N LEU A 75 -19.97 -1.29 -3.01
CA LEU A 75 -20.87 -0.63 -2.07
C LEU A 75 -22.32 -0.89 -2.47
N GLY A 76 -23.21 -0.91 -1.48
CA GLY A 76 -24.65 -0.96 -1.74
C GLY A 76 -25.17 0.32 -2.38
N ARG A 77 -26.37 0.27 -2.97
CA ARG A 77 -27.04 1.43 -3.58
C ARG A 77 -27.23 2.56 -2.57
N GLY A 78 -26.82 3.78 -2.92
CA GLY A 78 -26.79 4.94 -2.03
C GLY A 78 -25.65 4.94 -1.03
N GLY A 79 -24.75 3.94 -1.09
CA GLY A 79 -23.59 3.80 -0.20
C GLY A 79 -22.56 4.91 -0.37
N ALA A 80 -22.40 5.42 -1.60
CA ALA A 80 -21.48 6.52 -1.88
C ALA A 80 -21.88 7.80 -1.13
N GLU A 81 -23.15 8.19 -1.20
CA GLU A 81 -23.65 9.39 -0.50
C GLU A 81 -23.65 9.20 1.02
N ALA A 82 -23.96 7.99 1.52
CA ALA A 82 -23.89 7.67 2.93
C ALA A 82 -22.44 7.77 3.46
N ALA A 83 -21.46 7.28 2.70
CA ALA A 83 -20.04 7.36 3.03
C ALA A 83 -19.54 8.81 3.01
N LEU A 84 -19.92 9.61 2.02
CA LEU A 84 -19.54 11.02 1.94
C LEU A 84 -19.99 11.83 3.16
N LYS A 85 -21.18 11.55 3.69
CA LYS A 85 -21.69 12.21 4.92
C LYS A 85 -20.89 11.91 6.15
N LYS A 86 -20.05 10.87 6.14
CA LYS A 86 -19.15 10.49 7.23
C LYS A 86 -17.84 11.27 7.23
N ILE A 87 -17.54 12.04 6.19
CA ILE A 87 -16.27 12.75 6.05
C ILE A 87 -16.46 14.22 6.38
N ARG A 88 -15.59 14.72 7.25
CA ARG A 88 -15.43 16.16 7.53
C ARG A 88 -14.03 16.59 7.14
N MET A 89 -13.90 17.81 6.61
CA MET A 89 -12.61 18.43 6.32
C MET A 89 -12.16 19.27 7.51
N ASN A 90 -10.85 19.30 7.76
CA ASN A 90 -10.26 20.18 8.76
C ASN A 90 -8.87 20.66 8.30
N ARG A 91 -8.50 21.87 8.62
CA ARG A 91 -7.18 22.43 8.28
C ARG A 91 -6.14 22.27 9.39
N PHE A 92 -6.57 22.03 10.59
CA PHE A 92 -5.72 21.98 11.79
C PHE A 92 -5.56 20.53 12.27
N ILE A 93 -4.30 20.09 12.40
CA ILE A 93 -3.98 18.72 12.85
C ILE A 93 -4.58 18.46 14.21
N GLY A 94 -4.35 19.36 15.17
CA GLY A 94 -4.85 19.20 16.54
C GLY A 94 -6.36 18.97 16.62
N GLU A 95 -7.16 19.72 15.86
CA GLU A 95 -8.62 19.56 15.80
C GLU A 95 -9.03 18.26 15.08
N ALA A 96 -8.27 17.85 14.08
CA ALA A 96 -8.55 16.63 13.34
C ALA A 96 -8.34 15.38 14.19
N VAL A 97 -7.34 15.39 15.08
CA VAL A 97 -6.95 14.20 15.84
C VAL A 97 -7.48 14.14 17.27
N CYS A 98 -7.98 15.24 17.84
CA CYS A 98 -8.35 15.33 19.28
C CYS A 98 -9.45 14.36 19.73
N HIS A 99 -10.21 13.81 18.80
CA HIS A 99 -11.24 12.81 19.09
C HIS A 99 -11.03 11.50 18.31
N ALA A 100 -9.89 11.33 17.63
CA ALA A 100 -9.62 10.14 16.84
C ALA A 100 -9.26 8.95 17.74
N ASP A 101 -9.73 7.76 17.35
CA ASP A 101 -9.31 6.49 17.93
C ASP A 101 -8.12 5.92 17.13
N TYR A 102 -8.02 6.32 15.85
CA TYR A 102 -6.96 5.93 14.91
C TYR A 102 -6.60 7.09 13.98
N VAL A 103 -5.34 7.37 13.83
CA VAL A 103 -4.82 8.40 12.93
C VAL A 103 -3.99 7.74 11.84
N GLN A 104 -4.32 8.00 10.58
CA GLN A 104 -3.53 7.58 9.42
C GLN A 104 -2.84 8.80 8.82
N GLU A 105 -1.56 8.92 9.05
CA GLU A 105 -0.72 9.99 8.49
C GLU A 105 -0.27 9.62 7.06
N SER A 106 -0.38 10.57 6.13
CA SER A 106 -0.02 10.44 4.72
C SER A 106 0.60 11.72 4.15
N VAL A 107 1.36 12.44 4.98
CA VAL A 107 2.14 13.61 4.52
C VAL A 107 3.38 13.16 3.73
N PRO A 108 4.08 14.06 3.01
CA PRO A 108 5.26 13.68 2.21
C PRO A 108 6.30 12.85 2.98
N ASP A 109 6.97 11.92 2.27
CA ASP A 109 8.00 11.04 2.82
C ASP A 109 9.32 11.79 3.06
N ASP A 110 9.28 12.64 4.07
CA ASP A 110 10.40 13.42 4.60
C ASP A 110 10.41 13.30 6.13
N TYR A 111 11.57 13.02 6.74
CA TYR A 111 11.68 12.82 8.18
C TYR A 111 11.34 14.05 8.99
N ASP A 112 11.74 15.24 8.55
CA ASP A 112 11.52 16.49 9.32
C ASP A 112 10.05 16.88 9.29
N VAL A 113 9.41 16.72 8.12
CA VAL A 113 7.96 16.92 7.96
C VAL A 113 7.19 15.93 8.83
N LYS A 114 7.49 14.64 8.76
CA LYS A 114 6.79 13.62 9.54
C LYS A 114 7.02 13.77 11.04
N LYS A 115 8.24 14.07 11.47
CA LYS A 115 8.54 14.33 12.89
C LYS A 115 7.77 15.53 13.43
N THR A 116 7.65 16.61 12.65
CA THR A 116 6.85 17.78 13.03
C THR A 116 5.39 17.40 13.21
N VAL A 117 4.81 16.70 12.24
CA VAL A 117 3.41 16.23 12.27
C VAL A 117 3.19 15.24 13.43
N TYR A 118 4.08 14.27 13.62
CA TYR A 118 3.97 13.30 14.71
C TYR A 118 4.04 13.91 16.10
N LYS A 119 4.88 14.94 16.29
CA LYS A 119 4.96 15.68 17.54
C LYS A 119 3.63 16.37 17.86
N GLU A 120 2.98 16.99 16.87
CA GLU A 120 1.68 17.63 17.03
C GLU A 120 0.56 16.60 17.27
N MET A 121 0.50 15.54 16.45
CA MET A 121 -0.48 14.46 16.63
C MET A 121 -0.36 13.81 18.03
N ASP A 122 0.85 13.51 18.49
CA ASP A 122 1.08 12.91 19.80
C ASP A 122 0.66 13.79 20.96
N ALA A 123 0.80 15.12 20.81
CA ALA A 123 0.38 16.09 21.82
C ALA A 123 -1.13 16.27 21.90
N MET A 124 -1.85 16.08 20.80
CA MET A 124 -3.27 16.46 20.67
C MET A 124 -4.21 15.26 20.60
N ALA A 125 -3.75 14.10 20.11
CA ALA A 125 -4.57 12.90 20.03
C ALA A 125 -4.78 12.26 21.41
N PRO A 126 -5.96 11.64 21.66
CA PRO A 126 -6.21 10.90 22.90
C PRO A 126 -5.13 9.83 23.16
N ASP A 127 -4.91 9.52 24.42
CA ASP A 127 -3.87 8.58 24.84
C ASP A 127 -4.01 7.17 24.23
N HIS A 128 -5.24 6.75 24.00
CA HIS A 128 -5.55 5.44 23.40
C HIS A 128 -5.44 5.42 21.87
N ALA A 129 -5.35 6.60 21.25
CA ALA A 129 -5.31 6.69 19.78
C ALA A 129 -4.03 6.09 19.21
N ILE A 130 -4.17 5.28 18.19
CA ILE A 130 -3.04 4.73 17.42
C ILE A 130 -2.62 5.75 16.36
N LEU A 131 -1.31 5.98 16.24
CA LEU A 131 -0.72 6.88 15.26
C LEU A 131 0.00 6.06 14.18
N ALA A 132 -0.65 5.88 13.03
CA ALA A 132 -0.13 5.09 11.93
C ALA A 132 0.41 5.98 10.80
N SER A 133 1.53 5.58 10.18
CA SER A 133 2.08 6.23 8.99
C SER A 133 1.86 5.41 7.74
N SER A 134 1.55 6.08 6.63
CA SER A 134 1.53 5.50 5.27
C SER A 134 2.90 5.57 4.59
N SER A 135 3.98 5.89 5.28
CA SER A 135 5.30 6.01 4.67
C SER A 135 5.64 4.79 3.83
N SER A 136 6.25 5.03 2.68
CA SER A 136 6.64 3.98 1.73
C SER A 136 8.09 3.50 1.88
N GLY A 137 8.90 4.19 2.70
CA GLY A 137 10.32 3.88 2.83
C GLY A 137 10.99 4.31 4.12
N LEU A 138 10.37 5.23 4.88
CA LEU A 138 10.96 5.73 6.12
C LEU A 138 10.71 4.76 7.29
N LEU A 139 11.61 4.74 8.25
CA LEU A 139 11.52 3.85 9.40
C LEU A 139 10.71 4.50 10.52
N MET A 140 9.77 3.78 11.10
CA MET A 140 8.98 4.24 12.24
C MET A 140 9.86 4.52 13.47
N THR A 141 10.94 3.75 13.66
CA THR A 141 11.96 4.01 14.71
C THR A 141 12.43 5.47 14.71
N GLU A 142 12.68 6.04 13.52
CA GLU A 142 13.15 7.42 13.43
C GLU A 142 12.02 8.44 13.62
N ILE A 143 10.81 8.13 13.17
CA ILE A 143 9.65 9.02 13.27
C ILE A 143 9.18 9.10 14.72
N GLN A 144 9.08 7.98 15.42
CA GLN A 144 8.55 7.91 16.78
C GLN A 144 9.42 8.56 17.86
N LYS A 145 10.72 8.86 17.57
CA LYS A 145 11.64 9.49 18.53
C LYS A 145 11.16 10.84 19.06
N VAL A 146 10.30 11.54 18.35
CA VAL A 146 9.78 12.86 18.75
C VAL A 146 8.48 12.78 19.55
N THR A 147 7.92 11.59 19.73
CA THR A 147 6.66 11.38 20.45
C THR A 147 6.92 11.05 21.93
N LYS A 148 5.97 11.43 22.80
CA LYS A 148 6.01 11.08 24.22
C LYS A 148 5.51 9.67 24.49
N LYS A 149 4.71 9.13 23.57
CA LYS A 149 4.09 7.80 23.66
C LYS A 149 4.41 6.97 22.41
N PRO A 150 5.68 6.62 22.17
CA PRO A 150 6.11 5.93 20.95
C PRO A 150 5.51 4.52 20.81
N GLY A 151 5.07 3.90 21.91
CA GLY A 151 4.43 2.58 21.88
C GLY A 151 3.20 2.48 21.00
N ARG A 152 2.48 3.61 20.76
CA ARG A 152 1.28 3.69 19.91
C ARG A 152 1.56 4.08 18.46
N CYS A 153 2.82 4.31 18.11
CA CYS A 153 3.24 4.67 16.75
C CYS A 153 3.55 3.41 15.94
N VAL A 154 3.05 3.35 14.71
CA VAL A 154 3.17 2.16 13.84
C VAL A 154 3.19 2.57 12.38
N LEU A 155 3.79 1.74 11.55
CA LEU A 155 3.66 1.83 10.11
C LEU A 155 2.48 1.00 9.63
N ALA A 156 1.63 1.56 8.77
CA ALA A 156 0.57 0.87 8.05
C ALA A 156 0.61 1.29 6.58
N HIS A 157 1.55 0.69 5.84
CA HIS A 157 1.86 1.02 4.45
C HIS A 157 0.86 0.37 3.50
N PRO A 158 0.05 1.15 2.76
CA PRO A 158 -0.88 0.64 1.78
C PRO A 158 -0.22 0.48 0.41
N VAL A 159 -0.89 -0.25 -0.48
CA VAL A 159 -0.59 -0.25 -1.92
C VAL A 159 -1.73 0.44 -2.67
N LEU A 160 -1.38 1.31 -3.63
CA LEU A 160 -2.34 2.10 -4.41
C LEU A 160 -3.03 1.27 -5.53
N PRO A 161 -4.31 1.51 -5.79
CA PRO A 161 -5.23 2.37 -5.04
C PRO A 161 -5.66 1.73 -3.72
N VAL A 162 -5.58 2.51 -2.62
CA VAL A 162 -5.78 1.96 -1.27
C VAL A 162 -7.16 1.35 -1.08
N TYR A 163 -8.20 1.92 -1.66
CA TYR A 163 -9.57 1.43 -1.51
C TYR A 163 -9.87 0.13 -2.30
N LEU A 164 -8.97 -0.29 -3.22
CA LEU A 164 -9.09 -1.54 -3.99
C LEU A 164 -8.09 -2.60 -3.56
N ILE A 165 -6.80 -2.27 -3.55
CA ILE A 165 -5.73 -3.23 -3.24
C ILE A 165 -5.83 -3.66 -1.78
N PRO A 166 -5.96 -4.97 -1.49
CA PRO A 166 -6.20 -5.44 -0.13
C PRO A 166 -4.96 -5.38 0.78
N LEU A 167 -3.76 -5.42 0.25
CA LEU A 167 -2.54 -5.49 1.04
C LEU A 167 -2.31 -4.23 1.88
N VAL A 168 -1.93 -4.44 3.14
CA VAL A 168 -1.32 -3.43 4.02
C VAL A 168 -0.13 -4.07 4.73
N GLU A 169 1.04 -3.48 4.60
CA GLU A 169 2.24 -3.88 5.33
C GLU A 169 2.29 -3.14 6.66
N ILE A 170 2.45 -3.87 7.76
CA ILE A 170 2.49 -3.33 9.12
C ILE A 170 3.87 -3.56 9.70
N ALA A 171 4.52 -2.50 10.17
CA ALA A 171 5.80 -2.60 10.85
C ALA A 171 5.83 -1.70 12.10
N GLY A 172 6.38 -2.21 13.18
CA GLY A 172 6.69 -1.40 14.35
C GLY A 172 8.08 -0.81 14.26
N GLY A 173 8.28 0.37 14.83
CA GLY A 173 9.61 0.84 15.23
C GLY A 173 10.07 0.16 16.53
N GLU A 174 11.28 0.48 16.98
CA GLU A 174 11.89 -0.15 18.17
C GLU A 174 11.05 -0.03 19.45
N GLN A 175 10.24 1.04 19.58
CA GLN A 175 9.43 1.30 20.77
C GLN A 175 7.93 1.02 20.54
N THR A 176 7.52 0.55 19.36
CA THR A 176 6.12 0.19 19.10
C THR A 176 5.72 -1.01 19.95
N SER A 177 4.58 -0.90 20.64
CA SER A 177 4.10 -2.00 21.46
C SER A 177 3.50 -3.15 20.63
N GLN A 178 3.55 -4.38 21.16
CA GLN A 178 2.96 -5.54 20.50
C GLN A 178 1.43 -5.41 20.42
N GLU A 179 0.82 -4.78 21.44
CA GLU A 179 -0.62 -4.49 21.46
C GLU A 179 -1.02 -3.59 20.31
N THR A 180 -0.22 -2.56 20.01
CA THR A 180 -0.43 -1.67 18.85
C THR A 180 -0.35 -2.44 17.53
N LEU A 181 0.65 -3.29 17.35
CA LEU A 181 0.78 -4.12 16.15
C LEU A 181 -0.43 -5.04 15.95
N PHE A 182 -0.89 -5.70 17.01
CA PHE A 182 -2.05 -6.59 16.94
C PHE A 182 -3.34 -5.81 16.70
N ALA A 183 -3.53 -4.67 17.37
CA ALA A 183 -4.70 -3.82 17.19
C ALA A 183 -4.81 -3.32 15.74
N VAL A 184 -3.70 -2.85 15.14
CA VAL A 184 -3.68 -2.40 13.74
C VAL A 184 -3.92 -3.56 12.77
N ARG A 185 -3.28 -4.71 12.99
CA ARG A 185 -3.53 -5.92 12.19
C ARG A 185 -5.01 -6.28 12.17
N ASP A 186 -5.66 -6.32 13.33
CA ASP A 186 -7.04 -6.74 13.46
C ASP A 186 -8.01 -5.66 12.94
N PHE A 187 -7.66 -4.39 13.12
CA PHE A 187 -8.37 -3.27 12.49
C PHE A 187 -8.32 -3.35 10.95
N MET A 188 -7.16 -3.60 10.37
CA MET A 188 -7.02 -3.76 8.91
C MET A 188 -7.83 -4.97 8.40
N LYS A 189 -7.84 -6.09 9.13
CA LYS A 189 -8.73 -7.22 8.80
C LYS A 189 -10.20 -6.83 8.82
N LYS A 190 -10.65 -6.08 9.84
CA LYS A 190 -12.03 -5.57 9.94
C LYS A 190 -12.42 -4.69 8.74
N LEU A 191 -11.47 -3.95 8.17
CA LEU A 191 -11.64 -3.17 6.95
C LEU A 191 -11.72 -4.03 5.67
N GLY A 192 -11.46 -5.33 5.76
CA GLY A 192 -11.37 -6.25 4.61
C GLY A 192 -10.02 -6.18 3.91
N LYS A 193 -8.98 -5.71 4.61
CA LYS A 193 -7.60 -5.74 4.14
C LYS A 193 -6.92 -7.08 4.46
N THR A 194 -5.80 -7.32 3.79
CA THR A 194 -4.88 -8.43 4.05
C THR A 194 -3.61 -7.85 4.68
N PRO A 195 -3.54 -7.74 6.02
CA PRO A 195 -2.36 -7.21 6.68
C PRO A 195 -1.21 -8.22 6.69
N VAL A 196 -0.03 -7.76 6.37
CA VAL A 196 1.24 -8.49 6.54
C VAL A 196 2.07 -7.78 7.60
N VAL A 197 2.32 -8.44 8.73
CA VAL A 197 3.11 -7.87 9.82
C VAL A 197 4.57 -8.25 9.65
N LEU A 198 5.43 -7.25 9.50
CA LEU A 198 6.87 -7.44 9.41
C LEU A 198 7.44 -7.77 10.79
N LYS A 199 8.39 -8.70 10.86
CA LYS A 199 9.11 -9.04 12.10
C LYS A 199 10.04 -7.91 12.57
N ARG A 200 10.51 -7.09 11.64
CA ARG A 200 11.32 -5.88 11.85
C ARG A 200 11.13 -4.92 10.68
N GLU A 201 11.29 -3.65 10.93
CA GLU A 201 11.25 -2.65 9.86
C GLU A 201 12.48 -2.76 8.94
N VAL A 202 12.28 -2.40 7.70
CA VAL A 202 13.32 -2.29 6.66
C VAL A 202 12.87 -1.25 5.65
N SER A 203 13.79 -0.41 5.16
CA SER A 203 13.45 0.59 4.15
C SER A 203 12.85 -0.04 2.90
N GLY A 204 11.70 0.49 2.44
CA GLY A 204 10.95 -0.01 1.28
C GLY A 204 10.13 -1.27 1.55
N TYR A 205 10.11 -1.77 2.77
CA TYR A 205 9.32 -2.91 3.26
C TYR A 205 9.42 -4.15 2.32
N ILE A 206 8.33 -4.86 2.03
CA ILE A 206 8.35 -6.04 1.15
C ILE A 206 8.05 -5.64 -0.29
N VAL A 207 6.90 -4.97 -0.52
CA VAL A 207 6.38 -4.71 -1.87
C VAL A 207 7.32 -3.81 -2.65
N ASN A 208 7.74 -2.67 -2.08
CA ASN A 208 8.61 -1.74 -2.79
C ASN A 208 10.00 -2.36 -3.09
N ARG A 209 10.50 -3.23 -2.20
CA ARG A 209 11.76 -3.94 -2.45
C ARG A 209 11.63 -4.95 -3.60
N LEU A 210 10.53 -5.71 -3.65
CA LEU A 210 10.26 -6.64 -4.75
C LEU A 210 10.05 -5.89 -6.06
N GLN A 211 9.28 -4.79 -6.05
CA GLN A 211 9.09 -3.94 -7.21
C GLN A 211 10.40 -3.30 -7.70
N ALA A 212 11.24 -2.81 -6.79
CA ALA A 212 12.53 -2.22 -7.14
C ALA A 212 13.48 -3.24 -7.79
N ALA A 213 13.50 -4.48 -7.30
CA ALA A 213 14.30 -5.55 -7.90
C ALA A 213 13.82 -5.89 -9.32
N LEU A 214 12.49 -6.02 -9.51
CA LEU A 214 11.89 -6.27 -10.82
C LEU A 214 12.14 -5.12 -11.79
N LEU A 215 11.91 -3.87 -11.33
CA LEU A 215 12.06 -2.69 -12.18
C LEU A 215 13.51 -2.49 -12.64
N ARG A 216 14.50 -2.76 -11.77
CA ARG A 216 15.92 -2.66 -12.16
C ARG A 216 16.25 -3.60 -13.31
N GLU A 217 15.80 -4.85 -13.22
CA GLU A 217 15.99 -5.82 -14.31
C GLU A 217 15.25 -5.44 -15.59
N ALA A 218 14.01 -4.96 -15.47
CA ALA A 218 13.23 -4.49 -16.60
C ALA A 218 13.93 -3.33 -17.34
N ILE A 219 14.51 -2.37 -16.60
CA ILE A 219 15.26 -1.25 -17.17
C ILE A 219 16.55 -1.77 -17.84
N ASP A 220 17.27 -2.70 -17.22
CA ASP A 220 18.51 -3.27 -17.76
C ASP A 220 18.29 -3.97 -19.11
N LEU A 221 17.23 -4.75 -19.23
CA LEU A 221 16.86 -5.42 -20.48
C LEU A 221 16.58 -4.43 -21.61
N VAL A 222 15.94 -3.29 -21.30
CA VAL A 222 15.68 -2.22 -22.28
C VAL A 222 16.98 -1.45 -22.60
N ASP A 223 17.82 -1.17 -21.60
CA ASP A 223 19.07 -0.45 -21.78
C ASP A 223 20.07 -1.22 -22.65
N LYS A 224 20.12 -2.53 -22.49
CA LYS A 224 20.97 -3.44 -23.28
C LYS A 224 20.37 -3.79 -24.66
N ASP A 225 19.28 -3.15 -25.06
CA ASP A 225 18.55 -3.39 -26.30
C ASP A 225 18.17 -4.87 -26.53
N VAL A 226 17.93 -5.61 -25.43
CA VAL A 226 17.46 -7.00 -25.47
C VAL A 226 16.01 -7.06 -25.94
N VAL A 227 15.19 -6.09 -25.48
CA VAL A 227 13.74 -6.10 -25.72
C VAL A 227 13.14 -4.70 -25.49
N SER A 228 11.97 -4.42 -26.08
CA SER A 228 11.23 -3.17 -25.85
C SER A 228 10.53 -3.16 -24.47
N ALA A 229 10.21 -1.99 -23.93
CA ALA A 229 9.42 -1.86 -22.72
C ALA A 229 8.03 -2.54 -22.84
N GLU A 230 7.41 -2.43 -24.02
CA GLU A 230 6.14 -3.09 -24.32
C GLU A 230 6.22 -4.61 -24.21
N ASP A 231 7.31 -5.20 -24.70
CA ASP A 231 7.49 -6.66 -24.67
C ASP A 231 7.93 -7.15 -23.29
N VAL A 232 8.65 -6.33 -22.50
CA VAL A 232 8.86 -6.61 -21.05
C VAL A 232 7.51 -6.72 -20.33
N ASP A 233 6.62 -5.74 -20.53
CA ASP A 233 5.29 -5.76 -19.90
C ASP A 233 4.45 -6.96 -20.38
N LYS A 234 4.47 -7.29 -21.67
CA LYS A 234 3.80 -8.49 -22.20
C LYS A 234 4.36 -9.77 -21.56
N ALA A 235 5.67 -9.92 -21.51
CA ALA A 235 6.32 -11.10 -20.92
C ALA A 235 6.01 -11.24 -19.43
N PHE A 236 6.00 -10.12 -18.69
CA PHE A 236 5.62 -10.12 -17.30
C PHE A 236 4.14 -10.46 -17.11
N CYS A 237 3.23 -9.71 -17.73
CA CYS A 237 1.79 -9.88 -17.52
C CYS A 237 1.25 -11.24 -17.97
N MET A 238 1.77 -11.78 -19.10
CA MET A 238 1.33 -13.06 -19.65
C MET A 238 2.13 -14.27 -19.14
N GLY A 239 3.27 -14.03 -18.51
CA GLY A 239 4.14 -15.07 -17.95
C GLY A 239 4.04 -15.16 -16.43
N ILE A 240 4.84 -14.35 -15.76
CA ILE A 240 4.97 -14.33 -14.30
C ILE A 240 3.68 -13.82 -13.66
N GLY A 241 3.23 -12.63 -14.05
CA GLY A 241 2.13 -11.89 -13.45
C GLY A 241 0.78 -12.60 -13.56
N LEU A 242 0.57 -13.43 -14.59
CA LEU A 242 -0.67 -14.21 -14.71
C LEU A 242 -0.86 -15.20 -13.56
N ARG A 243 0.24 -15.70 -12.98
CA ARG A 243 0.22 -16.66 -11.86
C ARG A 243 0.31 -15.99 -10.49
N ASP A 244 0.92 -14.83 -10.43
CA ASP A 244 1.22 -14.14 -9.18
C ASP A 244 -0.01 -13.82 -8.30
N PRO A 245 -1.21 -13.53 -8.84
CA PRO A 245 -2.40 -13.37 -8.02
C PRO A 245 -2.82 -14.63 -7.24
N MET A 246 -2.39 -15.81 -7.67
CA MET A 246 -2.74 -17.11 -7.08
C MET A 246 -1.62 -17.67 -6.23
N ILE A 247 -0.38 -17.53 -6.67
CA ILE A 247 0.80 -18.12 -6.04
C ILE A 247 1.95 -17.11 -5.98
N GLY A 248 2.45 -16.86 -4.77
CA GLY A 248 3.62 -16.01 -4.58
C GLY A 248 4.93 -16.69 -5.00
N PRO A 249 6.06 -15.98 -4.92
CA PRO A 249 7.37 -16.47 -5.41
C PRO A 249 7.82 -17.78 -4.77
N PHE A 250 7.60 -17.97 -3.46
CA PHE A 250 8.04 -19.19 -2.77
C PHE A 250 7.17 -20.40 -3.10
N LEU A 251 5.85 -20.24 -3.16
CA LEU A 251 4.97 -21.34 -3.57
C LEU A 251 5.22 -21.73 -5.03
N ARG A 252 5.53 -20.75 -5.89
CA ARG A 252 5.90 -21.00 -7.29
C ARG A 252 7.14 -21.90 -7.43
N ILE A 253 8.22 -21.62 -6.67
CA ILE A 253 9.43 -22.44 -6.74
C ILE A 253 9.22 -23.81 -6.10
N HIS A 254 8.38 -23.90 -5.06
CA HIS A 254 7.99 -25.18 -4.46
C HIS A 254 7.29 -26.09 -5.50
N LEU A 255 6.35 -25.53 -6.25
CA LEU A 255 5.65 -26.28 -7.31
C LEU A 255 6.57 -26.63 -8.48
N ALA A 256 7.45 -25.70 -8.89
CA ALA A 256 8.36 -25.92 -10.01
C ALA A 256 9.43 -27.01 -9.73
N GLY A 257 9.81 -27.17 -8.46
CA GLY A 257 10.80 -28.16 -8.04
C GLY A 257 10.21 -29.48 -7.54
N GLU A 258 8.85 -29.60 -7.50
CA GLU A 258 8.21 -30.70 -6.78
C GLU A 258 8.69 -30.82 -5.31
N GLY A 259 8.93 -29.66 -4.69
CA GLY A 259 9.52 -29.47 -3.37
C GLY A 259 10.59 -28.39 -3.41
N VAL A 260 10.64 -27.54 -2.37
CA VAL A 260 11.61 -26.44 -2.30
C VAL A 260 13.06 -26.94 -2.19
N GLU A 261 13.27 -28.05 -1.52
CA GLU A 261 14.57 -28.71 -1.36
C GLU A 261 15.11 -29.13 -2.73
N ARG A 262 14.32 -29.87 -3.51
CA ARG A 262 14.65 -30.28 -4.88
C ARG A 262 14.85 -29.09 -5.82
N PHE A 263 14.07 -28.03 -5.64
CA PHE A 263 14.28 -26.79 -6.39
C PHE A 263 15.68 -26.23 -6.12
N VAL A 264 16.10 -26.13 -4.84
CA VAL A 264 17.43 -25.62 -4.45
C VAL A 264 18.51 -26.50 -5.06
N GLU A 265 18.40 -27.83 -4.94
CA GLU A 265 19.37 -28.78 -5.50
C GLU A 265 19.53 -28.63 -7.02
N ASN A 266 18.41 -28.62 -7.74
CA ASN A 266 18.44 -28.68 -9.21
C ASN A 266 18.65 -27.34 -9.90
N PHE A 267 18.23 -26.21 -9.30
CA PHE A 267 18.20 -24.91 -9.95
C PHE A 267 19.17 -23.87 -9.38
N SER A 268 19.84 -24.11 -8.24
CA SER A 268 20.77 -23.14 -7.64
C SER A 268 21.85 -22.67 -8.59
N GLN A 269 22.44 -23.57 -9.38
CA GLN A 269 23.47 -23.21 -10.34
C GLN A 269 22.94 -22.32 -11.46
N SER A 270 21.74 -22.61 -11.96
CA SER A 270 21.04 -21.81 -12.99
C SER A 270 20.73 -20.39 -12.48
N TYR A 271 20.27 -20.27 -11.22
CA TYR A 271 20.06 -18.96 -10.59
C TYR A 271 21.37 -18.21 -10.36
N ARG A 272 22.42 -18.89 -9.90
CA ARG A 272 23.77 -18.30 -9.76
C ARG A 272 24.26 -17.70 -11.07
N HIS A 273 24.05 -18.41 -12.19
CA HIS A 273 24.45 -17.92 -13.51
C HIS A 273 23.69 -16.65 -13.88
N ARG A 274 22.35 -16.65 -13.76
CA ARG A 274 21.52 -15.48 -14.06
C ARG A 274 21.87 -14.28 -13.19
N TRP A 275 21.95 -14.45 -11.86
CA TRP A 275 22.28 -13.36 -10.94
C TRP A 275 23.63 -12.71 -11.22
N LYS A 276 24.60 -13.46 -11.78
CA LYS A 276 25.89 -12.88 -12.19
C LYS A 276 25.81 -11.94 -13.41
N THR A 277 24.77 -12.08 -14.22
CA THR A 277 24.55 -11.28 -15.42
C THR A 277 23.58 -10.13 -15.21
N MET A 278 22.90 -10.08 -14.04
CA MET A 278 21.95 -9.01 -13.68
C MET A 278 22.70 -7.84 -13.06
N GLU A 279 22.24 -6.64 -13.36
CA GLU A 279 22.82 -5.41 -12.79
C GLU A 279 22.46 -5.22 -11.31
N THR A 280 23.34 -4.53 -10.59
CA THR A 280 23.18 -4.24 -9.16
C THR A 280 23.19 -2.73 -8.87
N TRP A 281 22.68 -1.93 -9.80
CA TRP A 281 22.64 -0.47 -9.65
C TRP A 281 21.98 -0.02 -8.34
N THR A 282 22.54 1.04 -7.78
CA THR A 282 21.97 1.76 -6.62
C THR A 282 21.23 3.03 -7.03
N SER A 283 21.33 3.42 -8.31
CA SER A 283 20.59 4.50 -8.96
C SER A 283 20.37 4.13 -10.42
N ILE A 284 19.35 4.68 -11.06
CA ILE A 284 19.10 4.47 -12.48
C ILE A 284 20.15 5.26 -13.28
N PRO A 285 20.96 4.61 -14.14
CA PRO A 285 21.93 5.32 -14.97
C PRO A 285 21.21 6.29 -15.92
N PRO A 286 21.73 7.50 -16.17
CA PRO A 286 21.05 8.50 -17.00
C PRO A 286 20.70 8.01 -18.41
N LEU A 287 21.61 7.31 -19.08
CA LEU A 287 21.37 6.74 -20.41
C LEU A 287 20.27 5.66 -20.39
N ALA A 288 20.26 4.79 -19.37
CA ALA A 288 19.20 3.80 -19.19
C ALA A 288 17.84 4.47 -18.96
N ALA A 289 17.80 5.56 -18.17
CA ALA A 289 16.59 6.35 -17.98
C ALA A 289 16.06 6.94 -19.29
N GLU A 290 16.93 7.49 -20.13
CA GLU A 290 16.56 8.05 -21.44
C GLU A 290 15.99 6.98 -22.38
N LYS A 291 16.65 5.80 -22.46
CA LYS A 291 16.17 4.67 -23.26
C LYS A 291 14.82 4.15 -22.77
N MET A 292 14.67 3.96 -21.45
CA MET A 292 13.41 3.56 -20.84
C MET A 292 12.28 4.54 -21.19
N VAL A 293 12.49 5.86 -20.98
CA VAL A 293 11.48 6.88 -21.28
C VAL A 293 11.08 6.84 -22.75
N ARG A 294 12.03 6.71 -23.68
CA ARG A 294 11.76 6.59 -25.11
C ARG A 294 10.93 5.33 -25.39
N SER A 295 11.36 4.18 -24.91
CA SER A 295 10.69 2.91 -25.14
C SER A 295 9.26 2.87 -24.57
N VAL A 296 9.04 3.44 -23.38
CA VAL A 296 7.69 3.56 -22.79
C VAL A 296 6.79 4.48 -23.61
N ARG A 297 7.31 5.59 -24.16
CA ARG A 297 6.54 6.48 -25.05
C ARG A 297 6.12 5.81 -26.36
N GLU A 298 6.86 4.82 -26.81
CA GLU A 298 6.57 4.05 -28.03
C GLU A 298 5.51 2.95 -27.81
N MET A 299 5.22 2.56 -26.56
CA MET A 299 4.20 1.57 -26.26
C MET A 299 2.83 1.96 -26.86
N GLU A 300 2.18 1.01 -27.50
CA GLU A 300 0.88 1.25 -28.17
C GLU A 300 -0.17 1.84 -27.23
N VAL A 301 -0.25 1.32 -26.01
CA VAL A 301 -1.22 1.79 -24.99
C VAL A 301 -0.93 3.24 -24.56
N VAL A 302 0.34 3.62 -24.44
CA VAL A 302 0.74 5.00 -24.04
C VAL A 302 0.48 5.99 -25.17
N ARG A 303 0.65 5.56 -26.43
CA ARG A 303 0.38 6.40 -27.61
C ARG A 303 -1.12 6.61 -27.88
N LYS A 304 -1.95 5.62 -27.54
CA LYS A 304 -3.39 5.62 -27.89
C LYS A 304 -4.30 6.08 -26.78
N LYS A 305 -3.84 6.09 -25.53
CA LYS A 305 -4.69 6.38 -24.37
C LYS A 305 -4.07 7.43 -23.45
N THR A 306 -4.92 8.22 -22.82
CA THR A 306 -4.54 9.10 -21.72
C THR A 306 -4.22 8.32 -20.45
N LEU A 307 -3.46 8.93 -19.54
CA LEU A 307 -3.19 8.33 -18.22
C LEU A 307 -4.48 8.01 -17.45
N GLU A 308 -5.51 8.84 -17.60
CA GLU A 308 -6.80 8.63 -16.94
C GLU A 308 -7.54 7.42 -17.50
N GLU A 309 -7.56 7.24 -18.82
CA GLU A 309 -8.15 6.06 -19.46
C GLU A 309 -7.43 4.77 -19.06
N ILE A 310 -6.09 4.81 -18.94
CA ILE A 310 -5.29 3.66 -18.50
C ILE A 310 -5.61 3.34 -17.02
N LYS A 311 -5.70 4.35 -16.15
CA LYS A 311 -6.06 4.16 -14.74
C LYS A 311 -7.46 3.57 -14.60
N ASN A 312 -8.44 4.11 -15.31
CA ASN A 312 -9.81 3.62 -15.28
C ASN A 312 -9.92 2.16 -15.75
N TRP A 313 -9.23 1.83 -16.84
CA TRP A 313 -9.14 0.45 -17.31
C TRP A 313 -8.51 -0.47 -16.26
N ARG A 314 -7.38 -0.06 -15.67
CA ARG A 314 -6.70 -0.82 -14.60
C ARG A 314 -7.65 -1.09 -13.42
N ASP A 315 -8.36 -0.06 -12.95
CA ASP A 315 -9.23 -0.19 -11.77
C ASP A 315 -10.43 -1.11 -12.05
N GLN A 316 -11.00 -1.04 -13.25
CA GLN A 316 -12.04 -1.98 -13.69
C GLN A 316 -11.53 -3.43 -13.74
N MET A 317 -10.31 -3.64 -14.25
CA MET A 317 -9.70 -4.97 -14.29
C MET A 317 -9.37 -5.49 -12.88
N LEU A 318 -8.87 -4.62 -11.99
CA LEU A 318 -8.64 -4.97 -10.59
C LEU A 318 -9.92 -5.42 -9.89
N VAL A 319 -11.05 -4.74 -10.11
CA VAL A 319 -12.34 -5.16 -9.55
C VAL A 319 -12.74 -6.55 -10.02
N LYS A 320 -12.58 -6.85 -11.33
CA LYS A 320 -12.86 -8.19 -11.87
C LYS A 320 -11.98 -9.24 -11.24
N LEU A 321 -10.67 -9.00 -11.17
CA LEU A 321 -9.69 -9.90 -10.58
C LEU A 321 -9.97 -10.15 -9.09
N LEU A 322 -10.25 -9.10 -8.33
CA LEU A 322 -10.57 -9.20 -6.90
C LEU A 322 -11.86 -10.02 -6.65
N LYS A 323 -12.85 -9.93 -7.54
CA LYS A 323 -14.06 -10.77 -7.46
C LYS A 323 -13.71 -12.24 -7.64
N ILE A 324 -12.85 -12.57 -8.59
CA ILE A 324 -12.40 -13.97 -8.85
C ILE A 324 -11.61 -14.49 -7.64
N ILE A 325 -10.61 -13.74 -7.15
CA ILE A 325 -9.76 -14.15 -6.02
C ILE A 325 -10.57 -14.37 -4.74
N ARG A 326 -11.63 -13.57 -4.50
CA ARG A 326 -12.48 -13.71 -3.31
C ARG A 326 -13.46 -14.88 -3.36
N GLN A 327 -13.74 -15.41 -4.54
CA GLN A 327 -14.66 -16.55 -4.74
C GLN A 327 -13.95 -17.91 -4.58
N GLY A 328 -12.63 -17.97 -4.73
CA GLY A 328 -11.80 -19.16 -4.52
C GLY A 328 -11.20 -19.18 -3.12
#